data_e1f9024faff717462b638278495f2872
#
_entry.id   e1f9024faff717462b638278495f2872
#
_cell.length_a   1.000
_cell.length_b   1.000
_cell.length_c   1.000
_cell.angle_alpha   90.00
_cell.angle_beta   90.00
_cell.angle_gamma   90.00
#
_symmetry.space_group_name_H-M   'P 1'
#
loop_
_entity.id
_entity.type
_entity.pdbx_description
1 polymer ?
#
loop_
_entity_poly.entity_id
_entity_poly.type
_entity_poly.pdbx_seq_one_letter_code
_entity_poly.pdbx_strand_id
1 'polypeptide(L)'
;MHEVLSGVISDATPDMHPTEPAAAPVGAPRPGIHRRRLLLSTVGGLGALAVPAGVRWWADRVPVRGPRIWSTAATGGRMVLPAGPSESLYVSGYDGAVRAHDPRTGSVRWTRAVPAADGSDSPGGWPLAAGNGTVCVNSATGVRALDAASGQVRWEVAVPDWRDLSAEQGIVVAGDRVLTGYGNALRCHDLATGEVRWSTPANVSPVPLVAGDTVYVPGLTGGLFAFDALSGERRWAQEAVGPVDFAPTVHRGTLHAVSNDPVTGGSTVHALDAGTGRPLWRRAQRHSLGELAVADGTVCLLSGTALTALDSGTGDTRWTATVPMGLGRGMSSAAAAGGAVYVGTNDDRLFAHDLATGRLHWRDEPDRLSADTEYARIALAAVGPAVFRSGRTGIQALGTLPAA
;
A
#
# COMPACT_ATOMS: atom_id res chain seq x y z
N MET A 1 14.58 52.28 -40.18
CA MET A 1 13.64 53.37 -40.52
C MET A 1 12.45 53.25 -39.59
N HIS A 2 12.36 54.26 -38.70
CA HIS A 2 11.25 54.66 -37.83
C HIS A 2 10.86 53.69 -36.70
N GLU A 3 11.33 53.95 -35.48
CA GLU A 3 10.98 55.02 -34.48
C GLU A 3 9.60 54.75 -33.86
N VAL A 4 9.59 54.32 -32.58
CA VAL A 4 9.48 55.08 -31.32
C VAL A 4 8.04 55.59 -31.09
N LEU A 5 7.46 55.16 -29.99
CA LEU A 5 6.91 56.09 -29.01
C LEU A 5 6.65 55.37 -27.66
N SER A 6 7.33 55.88 -26.64
CA SER A 6 7.17 55.67 -25.23
C SER A 6 5.88 56.33 -24.73
N GLY A 7 5.25 55.73 -23.74
CA GLY A 7 4.22 56.35 -22.94
C GLY A 7 4.36 55.88 -21.49
N VAL A 8 5.05 56.70 -20.69
CA VAL A 8 5.08 56.62 -19.23
C VAL A 8 3.76 57.14 -18.72
N ILE A 9 3.06 56.37 -17.89
CA ILE A 9 2.06 56.87 -16.95
C ILE A 9 2.42 56.31 -15.58
N SER A 10 2.95 57.23 -14.76
CA SER A 10 3.03 57.13 -13.31
C SER A 10 1.62 57.30 -12.74
N ASP A 11 1.17 56.42 -11.89
CA ASP A 11 0.25 56.83 -10.85
C ASP A 11 0.41 55.98 -9.57
N ALA A 12 0.32 56.68 -8.50
CA ALA A 12 0.68 56.37 -7.15
C ALA A 12 -0.22 55.30 -6.52
N THR A 13 0.39 54.33 -5.87
CA THR A 13 -0.27 53.50 -4.86
C THR A 13 -0.30 54.22 -3.53
N PRO A 14 -1.44 54.32 -2.84
CA PRO A 14 -1.46 54.72 -1.43
C PRO A 14 -1.13 53.50 -0.55
N ASP A 15 -0.15 53.71 0.33
CA ASP A 15 0.18 52.86 1.45
C ASP A 15 -1.04 52.63 2.34
N MET A 16 -1.48 51.39 2.43
CA MET A 16 -2.33 50.94 3.53
C MET A 16 -1.55 50.02 4.46
N HIS A 17 -1.09 50.61 5.56
CA HIS A 17 -0.61 49.90 6.73
C HIS A 17 -1.78 49.12 7.36
N PRO A 18 -1.64 47.80 7.66
CA PRO A 18 -2.60 47.13 8.50
C PRO A 18 -2.37 47.55 9.96
N THR A 19 -3.39 48.15 10.55
CA THR A 19 -3.49 48.41 11.97
C THR A 19 -3.50 47.13 12.78
N GLU A 20 -2.55 47.06 13.70
CA GLU A 20 -2.45 46.02 14.73
C GLU A 20 -3.68 46.05 15.65
N PRO A 21 -4.36 44.91 15.94
CA PRO A 21 -5.42 44.88 16.93
C PRO A 21 -4.84 44.92 18.34
N ALA A 22 -5.35 45.84 19.13
CA ALA A 22 -4.98 46.07 20.51
C ALA A 22 -5.14 44.84 21.40
N ALA A 23 -4.16 44.67 22.31
CA ALA A 23 -4.15 43.65 23.33
C ALA A 23 -5.34 43.73 24.27
N ALA A 24 -6.07 42.62 24.45
CA ALA A 24 -7.11 42.49 25.45
C ALA A 24 -6.54 42.29 26.87
N PRO A 25 -7.21 42.81 27.93
CA PRO A 25 -6.67 42.77 29.28
C PRO A 25 -6.74 41.38 29.90
N VAL A 26 -5.68 41.04 30.63
CA VAL A 26 -5.55 39.85 31.48
C VAL A 26 -6.47 40.03 32.72
N GLY A 27 -7.31 39.03 33.01
CA GLY A 27 -7.77 38.81 34.37
C GLY A 27 -9.28 38.75 34.56
N ALA A 28 -9.83 37.50 34.47
CA ALA A 28 -11.00 37.12 35.32
C ALA A 28 -10.95 35.62 35.56
N PRO A 29 -11.22 35.14 36.79
CA PRO A 29 -11.13 33.73 37.15
C PRO A 29 -12.27 32.90 36.56
N ARG A 30 -11.93 31.69 36.05
CA ARG A 30 -12.91 30.71 35.55
C ARG A 30 -13.74 30.16 36.71
N PRO A 31 -15.08 30.14 36.64
CA PRO A 31 -15.91 29.48 37.63
C PRO A 31 -15.77 27.94 37.55
N GLY A 32 -15.63 27.36 38.74
CA GLY A 32 -15.55 25.91 38.90
C GLY A 32 -16.76 25.17 38.39
N ILE A 33 -16.53 24.07 37.72
CA ILE A 33 -17.56 23.14 37.27
C ILE A 33 -18.08 22.38 38.51
N HIS A 34 -19.21 22.80 39.02
CA HIS A 34 -19.99 22.03 39.99
C HIS A 34 -20.50 20.74 39.33
N ARG A 35 -20.08 19.59 39.86
CA ARG A 35 -20.69 18.28 39.58
C ARG A 35 -22.18 18.33 39.99
N ARG A 36 -23.07 18.60 39.05
CA ARG A 36 -24.49 18.31 39.24
C ARG A 36 -24.75 16.82 39.05
N ARG A 37 -25.08 16.14 40.13
CA ARG A 37 -25.73 14.83 40.08
C ARG A 37 -27.03 14.97 39.31
N LEU A 38 -27.13 14.41 38.12
CA LEU A 38 -28.40 14.23 37.42
C LEU A 38 -29.11 13.02 38.04
N LEU A 39 -30.17 13.29 38.75
CA LEU A 39 -31.19 12.33 39.12
C LEU A 39 -31.86 11.84 37.83
N LEU A 40 -31.71 10.56 37.51
CA LEU A 40 -32.48 9.89 36.46
C LEU A 40 -33.92 9.75 36.96
N SER A 41 -34.81 10.60 36.44
CA SER A 41 -36.23 10.32 36.46
C SER A 41 -36.58 9.36 35.35
N THR A 42 -37.01 8.18 35.72
CA THR A 42 -37.61 7.17 34.85
C THR A 42 -38.90 7.70 34.22
N VAL A 43 -38.88 7.90 32.90
CA VAL A 43 -40.09 7.82 32.08
C VAL A 43 -39.79 6.83 30.96
N GLY A 44 -40.64 5.83 30.89
CA GLY A 44 -40.48 4.65 30.08
C GLY A 44 -40.61 4.90 28.58
N GLY A 45 -40.10 3.92 27.85
CA GLY A 45 -40.58 3.73 26.49
C GLY A 45 -39.48 3.46 25.49
N LEU A 46 -39.16 2.18 25.30
CA LEU A 46 -39.00 1.50 24.03
C LEU A 46 -37.74 1.71 23.17
N GLY A 47 -37.12 0.60 22.95
CA GLY A 47 -36.29 0.38 21.77
C GLY A 47 -34.83 0.12 22.02
N ALA A 48 -34.48 -0.61 23.07
CA ALA A 48 -33.26 -1.38 23.02
C ALA A 48 -33.43 -2.43 21.89
N LEU A 49 -32.95 -2.13 20.70
CA LEU A 49 -32.67 -3.17 19.71
C LEU A 49 -31.75 -4.17 20.42
N ALA A 50 -32.34 -5.22 20.94
CA ALA A 50 -31.61 -6.34 21.45
C ALA A 50 -30.78 -6.90 20.30
N VAL A 51 -29.48 -6.59 20.29
CA VAL A 51 -28.52 -7.31 19.48
C VAL A 51 -28.73 -8.78 19.87
N PRO A 52 -29.12 -9.66 18.95
CA PRO A 52 -29.41 -11.04 19.29
C PRO A 52 -28.25 -11.60 20.11
N ALA A 53 -28.55 -12.20 21.24
CA ALA A 53 -27.53 -12.78 22.13
C ALA A 53 -26.55 -13.73 21.40
N GLY A 54 -26.99 -14.31 20.27
CA GLY A 54 -26.17 -15.10 19.36
C GLY A 54 -24.99 -14.34 18.71
N VAL A 55 -25.15 -13.02 18.43
CA VAL A 55 -24.06 -12.23 17.81
C VAL A 55 -22.94 -11.92 18.82
N ARG A 56 -23.27 -11.68 20.07
CA ARG A 56 -22.28 -11.54 21.14
C ARG A 56 -21.56 -12.85 21.45
N TRP A 57 -22.27 -13.96 21.43
CA TRP A 57 -21.71 -15.28 21.74
C TRP A 57 -20.67 -15.78 20.71
N TRP A 58 -20.74 -15.32 19.46
CA TRP A 58 -19.74 -15.59 18.44
C TRP A 58 -18.49 -14.70 18.59
N ALA A 59 -18.67 -13.44 18.92
CA ALA A 59 -17.55 -12.49 19.08
C ALA A 59 -16.58 -12.93 20.20
N ASP A 60 -17.09 -13.57 21.27
CA ASP A 60 -16.29 -14.01 22.40
C ASP A 60 -15.49 -15.30 22.15
N ARG A 61 -15.69 -15.97 21.01
CA ARG A 61 -14.99 -17.24 20.65
C ARG A 61 -13.93 -17.08 19.58
N VAL A 62 -13.86 -15.95 18.92
CA VAL A 62 -12.80 -15.70 17.93
C VAL A 62 -11.53 -15.31 18.68
N PRO A 63 -10.41 -16.00 18.46
CA PRO A 63 -9.14 -15.64 19.08
C PRO A 63 -8.80 -14.18 18.78
N VAL A 64 -8.57 -13.41 19.84
CA VAL A 64 -8.17 -11.99 19.75
C VAL A 64 -6.71 -11.88 19.30
N ARG A 65 -5.92 -12.93 19.48
CA ARG A 65 -4.53 -12.97 19.01
C ARG A 65 -4.38 -14.09 18.00
N GLY A 66 -3.93 -13.72 16.80
CA GLY A 66 -3.49 -14.68 15.83
C GLY A 66 -2.33 -15.53 16.40
N PRO A 67 -2.17 -16.77 15.92
CA PRO A 67 -1.07 -17.63 16.37
C PRO A 67 0.26 -17.00 15.94
N ARG A 68 0.94 -16.35 16.90
CA ARG A 68 2.21 -15.67 16.65
C ARG A 68 3.33 -16.69 16.54
N ILE A 69 4.06 -16.65 15.43
CA ILE A 69 5.24 -17.48 15.19
C ILE A 69 6.44 -16.80 15.83
N TRP A 70 6.68 -15.55 15.45
CA TRP A 70 7.74 -14.70 16.01
C TRP A 70 7.41 -13.21 15.85
N SER A 71 8.14 -12.37 16.57
CA SER A 71 8.11 -10.92 16.40
C SER A 71 9.50 -10.33 16.67
N THR A 72 9.82 -9.25 15.99
CA THR A 72 11.05 -8.48 16.20
C THR A 72 10.73 -7.00 16.27
N ALA A 73 11.45 -6.29 17.14
CA ALA A 73 11.37 -4.84 17.29
C ALA A 73 12.17 -4.07 16.22
N ALA A 74 12.64 -4.75 15.16
CA ALA A 74 13.30 -4.07 14.05
C ALA A 74 12.33 -3.06 13.42
N THR A 75 12.86 -1.92 12.97
CA THR A 75 12.05 -0.92 12.28
C THR A 75 11.37 -1.55 11.06
N GLY A 76 10.05 -1.52 11.07
CA GLY A 76 9.25 -1.98 9.94
C GLY A 76 9.36 -1.05 8.74
N GLY A 77 8.80 -1.45 7.63
CA GLY A 77 8.82 -0.72 6.37
C GLY A 77 8.23 -1.54 5.25
N ARG A 78 8.64 -1.28 4.04
CA ARG A 78 8.24 -2.09 2.87
C ARG A 78 8.86 -3.47 2.96
N MET A 79 8.13 -4.47 2.49
CA MET A 79 8.48 -5.87 2.67
C MET A 79 8.23 -6.64 1.38
N VAL A 80 9.13 -7.58 1.07
CA VAL A 80 8.95 -8.58 0.02
C VAL A 80 9.36 -9.95 0.51
N LEU A 81 8.53 -10.93 0.22
CA LEU A 81 8.81 -12.35 0.40
C LEU A 81 8.86 -12.99 -0.98
N PRO A 82 10.03 -13.43 -1.44
CA PRO A 82 10.12 -14.19 -2.69
C PRO A 82 9.35 -15.52 -2.61
N ALA A 83 9.07 -16.11 -3.75
CA ALA A 83 8.16 -17.25 -3.88
C ALA A 83 8.67 -18.60 -3.30
N GLY A 84 9.78 -18.61 -2.56
CA GLY A 84 10.37 -19.83 -2.00
C GLY A 84 10.45 -19.83 -0.46
N PRO A 85 10.10 -20.94 0.21
CA PRO A 85 10.13 -21.03 1.69
C PRO A 85 11.54 -21.03 2.27
N SER A 86 12.58 -21.22 1.46
CA SER A 86 14.00 -21.16 1.84
C SER A 86 14.60 -19.76 1.68
N GLU A 87 13.89 -18.84 1.06
CA GLU A 87 14.37 -17.50 0.82
C GLU A 87 14.14 -16.61 2.05
N SER A 88 14.84 -15.48 2.09
CA SER A 88 14.70 -14.54 3.18
C SER A 88 13.47 -13.66 2.99
N LEU A 89 12.90 -13.20 4.10
CA LEU A 89 12.00 -12.05 4.12
C LEU A 89 12.86 -10.78 4.08
N TYR A 90 12.72 -9.98 3.03
CA TYR A 90 13.47 -8.73 2.88
C TYR A 90 12.59 -7.57 3.31
N VAL A 91 13.15 -6.70 4.13
CA VAL A 91 12.46 -5.52 4.67
C VAL A 91 13.33 -4.29 4.49
N SER A 92 12.76 -3.27 3.87
CA SER A 92 13.35 -1.94 3.81
C SER A 92 12.76 -1.10 4.94
N GLY A 93 13.56 -0.86 5.97
CA GLY A 93 13.14 -0.17 7.17
C GLY A 93 13.04 1.35 7.01
N TYR A 94 12.30 1.99 7.91
CA TYR A 94 12.21 3.46 8.02
C TYR A 94 13.57 4.12 8.36
N ASP A 95 14.51 3.33 8.85
CA ASP A 95 15.88 3.75 9.15
C ASP A 95 16.83 3.71 7.94
N GLY A 96 16.28 3.54 6.74
CA GLY A 96 17.05 3.51 5.49
C GLY A 96 17.90 2.25 5.30
N ALA A 97 17.69 1.19 6.09
CA ALA A 97 18.41 -0.06 5.92
C ALA A 97 17.53 -1.16 5.33
N VAL A 98 18.12 -1.99 4.48
CA VAL A 98 17.52 -3.24 4.01
C VAL A 98 18.05 -4.39 4.88
N ARG A 99 17.14 -5.24 5.31
CA ARG A 99 17.43 -6.42 6.13
C ARG A 99 16.86 -7.66 5.49
N ALA A 100 17.64 -8.73 5.55
CA ALA A 100 17.15 -10.07 5.28
C ALA A 100 16.87 -10.77 6.61
N HIS A 101 15.65 -11.24 6.77
CA HIS A 101 15.23 -12.01 7.93
C HIS A 101 15.01 -13.47 7.54
N ASP A 102 15.32 -14.36 8.44
CA ASP A 102 14.87 -15.74 8.35
C ASP A 102 13.34 -15.77 8.55
N PRO A 103 12.54 -16.24 7.58
CA PRO A 103 11.09 -16.18 7.67
C PRO A 103 10.53 -17.12 8.76
N ARG A 104 11.31 -18.10 9.25
CA ARG A 104 10.88 -19.05 10.28
C ARG A 104 11.13 -18.56 11.68
N THR A 105 12.20 -17.81 11.88
CA THR A 105 12.67 -17.40 13.22
C THR A 105 12.63 -15.89 13.44
N GLY A 106 12.55 -15.10 12.37
CA GLY A 106 12.66 -13.63 12.40
C GLY A 106 14.09 -13.13 12.61
N SER A 107 15.08 -14.02 12.76
CA SER A 107 16.47 -13.61 12.95
C SER A 107 17.03 -12.90 11.73
N VAL A 108 17.81 -11.84 11.96
CA VAL A 108 18.46 -11.08 10.91
C VAL A 108 19.64 -11.88 10.36
N ARG A 109 19.63 -12.17 9.06
CA ARG A 109 20.75 -12.81 8.34
C ARG A 109 21.80 -11.80 7.95
N TRP A 110 21.39 -10.64 7.46
CA TRP A 110 22.25 -9.51 7.13
C TRP A 110 21.49 -8.18 7.16
N THR A 111 22.25 -7.09 7.30
CA THR A 111 21.75 -5.71 7.22
C THR A 111 22.62 -4.91 6.27
N ARG A 112 22.02 -4.12 5.39
CA ARG A 112 22.68 -3.20 4.48
C ARG A 112 22.06 -1.82 4.54
N ALA A 113 22.84 -0.79 4.86
CA ALA A 113 22.44 0.58 4.72
C ALA A 113 22.27 0.95 3.23
N VAL A 114 21.19 1.63 2.92
CA VAL A 114 20.92 2.20 1.60
C VAL A 114 21.00 3.71 1.75
N PRO A 115 21.93 4.39 1.05
CA PRO A 115 22.08 5.84 1.19
C PRO A 115 20.77 6.57 0.88
N ALA A 116 20.39 7.47 1.76
CA ALA A 116 19.40 8.50 1.48
C ALA A 116 20.11 9.65 0.75
N ALA A 117 19.46 10.26 -0.22
CA ALA A 117 19.93 11.52 -0.75
C ALA A 117 19.72 12.60 0.31
N ASP A 118 20.77 13.36 0.61
CA ASP A 118 20.72 14.57 1.43
C ASP A 118 20.15 14.40 2.85
N GLY A 119 20.30 13.23 3.48
CA GLY A 119 19.83 12.99 4.84
C GLY A 119 18.30 12.93 4.99
N SER A 120 17.56 12.83 3.91
CA SER A 120 16.11 12.62 3.97
C SER A 120 15.80 11.22 4.43
N ASP A 121 15.09 11.06 5.53
CA ASP A 121 14.49 9.81 5.93
C ASP A 121 13.49 9.38 4.84
N SER A 122 13.52 8.11 4.43
CA SER A 122 12.46 7.56 3.58
C SER A 122 11.24 7.26 4.46
N PRO A 123 10.17 8.06 4.43
CA PRO A 123 9.06 7.95 5.39
C PRO A 123 8.23 6.65 5.27
N GLY A 124 8.69 5.69 4.52
CA GLY A 124 7.99 4.40 4.35
C GLY A 124 8.90 3.24 3.99
N GLY A 125 10.22 3.43 4.04
CA GLY A 125 11.19 2.49 3.49
C GLY A 125 11.27 2.56 1.96
N TRP A 126 12.39 2.12 1.40
CA TRP A 126 12.60 2.11 -0.04
C TRP A 126 11.82 0.98 -0.70
N PRO A 127 11.22 1.20 -1.89
CA PRO A 127 10.67 0.12 -2.69
C PRO A 127 11.71 -0.95 -2.96
N LEU A 128 11.34 -2.20 -2.77
CA LEU A 128 12.21 -3.33 -2.99
C LEU A 128 11.48 -4.47 -3.70
N ALA A 129 12.24 -5.24 -4.47
CA ALA A 129 11.79 -6.49 -5.09
C ALA A 129 12.91 -7.52 -4.99
N ALA A 130 12.57 -8.79 -4.96
CA ALA A 130 13.55 -9.86 -4.87
C ALA A 130 13.19 -11.03 -5.78
N GLY A 131 14.21 -11.66 -6.33
CA GLY A 131 14.10 -12.84 -7.17
C GLY A 131 15.47 -13.25 -7.72
N ASN A 132 15.59 -14.52 -8.10
CA ASN A 132 16.79 -15.07 -8.70
C ASN A 132 18.10 -14.72 -7.95
N GLY A 133 18.08 -14.85 -6.62
CA GLY A 133 19.23 -14.57 -5.77
C GLY A 133 19.66 -13.11 -5.69
N THR A 134 18.79 -12.17 -6.08
CA THR A 134 19.05 -10.73 -6.07
C THR A 134 17.91 -9.97 -5.37
N VAL A 135 18.28 -8.97 -4.56
CA VAL A 135 17.36 -7.99 -3.98
C VAL A 135 17.65 -6.65 -4.63
N CYS A 136 16.67 -6.11 -5.31
CA CYS A 136 16.75 -4.79 -5.92
C CYS A 136 16.02 -3.77 -5.07
N VAL A 137 16.67 -2.62 -4.86
CA VAL A 137 16.14 -1.51 -4.07
C VAL A 137 16.15 -0.26 -4.94
N ASN A 138 15.02 0.41 -5.00
CA ASN A 138 14.92 1.70 -5.65
C ASN A 138 15.07 2.80 -4.59
N SER A 139 16.22 3.46 -4.55
CA SER A 139 16.57 4.49 -3.57
C SER A 139 16.57 5.88 -4.19
N ALA A 140 16.74 6.89 -3.38
CA ALA A 140 16.88 8.26 -3.84
C ALA A 140 18.10 8.50 -4.76
N THR A 141 19.11 7.65 -4.72
CA THR A 141 20.31 7.76 -5.58
C THR A 141 20.22 6.93 -6.85
N GLY A 142 19.25 6.03 -6.93
CA GLY A 142 19.07 5.14 -8.06
C GLY A 142 18.69 3.71 -7.67
N VAL A 143 18.84 2.81 -8.62
CA VAL A 143 18.55 1.38 -8.46
C VAL A 143 19.81 0.67 -8.01
N ARG A 144 19.70 -0.10 -6.94
CA ARG A 144 20.79 -0.91 -6.40
C ARG A 144 20.38 -2.37 -6.33
N ALA A 145 21.23 -3.26 -6.82
CA ALA A 145 21.07 -4.69 -6.66
C ALA A 145 22.02 -5.23 -5.58
N LEU A 146 21.48 -6.02 -4.70
CA LEU A 146 22.18 -6.70 -3.63
C LEU A 146 22.15 -8.21 -3.85
N ASP A 147 23.20 -8.88 -3.50
CA ASP A 147 23.21 -10.32 -3.38
C ASP A 147 22.25 -10.76 -2.26
N ALA A 148 21.32 -11.63 -2.59
CA ALA A 148 20.24 -12.03 -1.69
C ALA A 148 20.74 -12.79 -0.44
N ALA A 149 21.85 -13.50 -0.55
CA ALA A 149 22.41 -14.30 0.55
C ALA A 149 23.28 -13.47 1.50
N SER A 150 24.06 -12.51 0.97
CA SER A 150 25.07 -11.76 1.72
C SER A 150 24.74 -10.28 1.93
N GLY A 151 23.81 -9.71 1.17
CA GLY A 151 23.53 -8.27 1.15
C GLY A 151 24.66 -7.43 0.52
N GLN A 152 25.64 -8.06 -0.17
CA GLN A 152 26.68 -7.32 -0.87
C GLN A 152 26.12 -6.67 -2.13
N VAL A 153 26.59 -5.43 -2.44
CA VAL A 153 26.19 -4.73 -3.65
C VAL A 153 26.79 -5.46 -4.86
N ARG A 154 25.92 -5.84 -5.81
CA ARG A 154 26.32 -6.41 -7.11
C ARG A 154 26.55 -5.31 -8.12
N TRP A 155 25.61 -4.37 -8.22
CA TRP A 155 25.68 -3.22 -9.09
C TRP A 155 24.80 -2.07 -8.56
N GLU A 156 25.07 -0.88 -9.07
CA GLU A 156 24.28 0.31 -8.79
C GLU A 156 24.18 1.16 -10.05
N VAL A 157 22.98 1.63 -10.36
CA VAL A 157 22.70 2.49 -11.49
C VAL A 157 22.09 3.77 -10.98
N ALA A 158 22.79 4.89 -11.20
CA ALA A 158 22.28 6.21 -10.86
C ALA A 158 21.06 6.56 -11.73
N VAL A 159 20.06 7.15 -11.11
CA VAL A 159 18.89 7.68 -11.79
C VAL A 159 19.03 9.20 -11.84
N PRO A 160 19.23 9.80 -13.03
CA PRO A 160 19.20 11.24 -13.14
C PRO A 160 17.79 11.77 -12.85
N ASP A 161 17.74 12.95 -12.21
CA ASP A 161 16.50 13.73 -11.97
C ASP A 161 15.40 13.08 -11.11
N TRP A 162 15.81 12.35 -10.06
CA TRP A 162 14.88 11.75 -9.08
C TRP A 162 14.06 12.79 -8.27
N ARG A 163 14.43 14.07 -8.30
CA ARG A 163 13.87 15.13 -7.44
C ARG A 163 12.39 15.46 -7.69
N ASP A 164 11.87 15.09 -8.86
CA ASP A 164 10.46 15.31 -9.23
C ASP A 164 9.55 14.10 -8.93
N LEU A 165 10.07 13.08 -8.22
CA LEU A 165 9.39 11.82 -8.09
C LEU A 165 8.78 11.67 -6.68
N SER A 166 7.45 11.55 -6.63
CA SER A 166 6.74 11.13 -5.42
C SER A 166 7.30 9.81 -4.88
N ALA A 167 7.31 9.65 -3.57
CA ALA A 167 7.95 8.55 -2.81
C ALA A 167 7.47 7.11 -3.14
N GLU A 168 6.68 6.89 -4.18
CA GLU A 168 6.04 5.60 -4.49
C GLU A 168 6.61 4.91 -5.74
N GLN A 169 7.90 4.99 -5.97
CA GLN A 169 8.55 4.35 -7.11
C GLN A 169 8.61 2.83 -6.92
N GLY A 170 7.77 2.10 -7.66
CA GLY A 170 7.78 0.65 -7.65
C GLY A 170 9.01 0.07 -8.38
N ILE A 171 9.40 -1.10 -7.95
CA ILE A 171 10.42 -1.92 -8.59
C ILE A 171 9.92 -3.36 -8.63
N VAL A 172 10.18 -4.06 -9.73
CA VAL A 172 9.81 -5.47 -9.89
C VAL A 172 10.97 -6.25 -10.46
N VAL A 173 11.25 -7.41 -9.87
CA VAL A 173 12.16 -8.41 -10.42
C VAL A 173 11.35 -9.49 -11.10
N ALA A 174 11.62 -9.76 -12.37
CA ALA A 174 10.94 -10.78 -13.16
C ALA A 174 11.92 -11.52 -14.06
N GLY A 175 12.17 -12.79 -13.72
CA GLY A 175 13.18 -13.57 -14.41
C GLY A 175 14.56 -12.91 -14.30
N ASP A 176 15.18 -12.64 -15.44
CA ASP A 176 16.49 -12.00 -15.58
C ASP A 176 16.40 -10.45 -15.72
N ARG A 177 15.29 -9.85 -15.31
CA ARG A 177 14.99 -8.42 -15.52
C ARG A 177 14.62 -7.72 -14.24
N VAL A 178 14.94 -6.42 -14.20
CA VAL A 178 14.44 -5.46 -13.22
C VAL A 178 13.68 -4.38 -13.97
N LEU A 179 12.42 -4.17 -13.57
CA LEU A 179 11.59 -3.11 -14.14
C LEU A 179 11.40 -2.00 -13.11
N THR A 180 11.54 -0.78 -13.57
CA THR A 180 11.38 0.43 -12.76
C THR A 180 10.61 1.48 -13.55
N GLY A 181 9.75 2.21 -12.85
CA GLY A 181 9.11 3.41 -13.39
C GLY A 181 9.71 4.64 -12.75
N TYR A 182 10.40 5.50 -13.50
CA TYR A 182 10.89 6.79 -13.03
C TYR A 182 11.16 7.75 -14.19
N GLY A 183 11.09 9.05 -13.94
CA GLY A 183 11.42 10.07 -14.91
C GLY A 183 10.60 9.97 -16.21
N ASN A 184 9.28 9.76 -16.09
CA ASN A 184 8.37 9.59 -17.23
C ASN A 184 8.77 8.47 -18.20
N ALA A 185 9.43 7.42 -17.70
CA ALA A 185 9.79 6.26 -18.50
C ALA A 185 9.67 4.96 -17.71
N LEU A 186 9.22 3.92 -18.38
CA LEU A 186 9.35 2.54 -17.93
C LEU A 186 10.69 2.01 -18.45
N ARG A 187 11.52 1.48 -17.56
CA ARG A 187 12.84 0.94 -17.88
C ARG A 187 12.97 -0.50 -17.47
N CYS A 188 13.63 -1.26 -18.31
CA CYS A 188 14.03 -2.63 -18.03
C CYS A 188 15.55 -2.69 -17.96
N HIS A 189 16.05 -3.20 -16.86
CA HIS A 189 17.47 -3.45 -16.64
C HIS A 189 17.74 -4.95 -16.66
N ASP A 190 18.93 -5.31 -17.08
CA ASP A 190 19.48 -6.65 -16.86
C ASP A 190 19.68 -6.89 -15.36
N LEU A 191 19.18 -8.01 -14.82
CA LEU A 191 19.27 -8.30 -13.39
C LEU A 191 20.69 -8.55 -12.92
N ALA A 192 21.56 -9.08 -13.80
CA ALA A 192 22.93 -9.44 -13.42
C ALA A 192 23.87 -8.23 -13.47
N THR A 193 23.67 -7.32 -14.45
CA THR A 193 24.61 -6.22 -14.73
C THR A 193 24.07 -4.83 -14.40
N GLY A 194 22.75 -4.66 -14.34
CA GLY A 194 22.10 -3.36 -14.20
C GLY A 194 22.01 -2.55 -15.51
N GLU A 195 22.56 -3.04 -16.60
CA GLU A 195 22.49 -2.37 -17.89
C GLU A 195 21.04 -2.21 -18.37
N VAL A 196 20.72 -1.07 -18.97
CA VAL A 196 19.40 -0.83 -19.54
C VAL A 196 19.24 -1.63 -20.83
N ARG A 197 18.33 -2.59 -20.82
CA ARG A 197 17.97 -3.39 -22.01
C ARG A 197 17.05 -2.60 -22.93
N TRP A 198 16.09 -1.88 -22.36
CA TRP A 198 15.18 -0.98 -23.07
C TRP A 198 14.63 0.10 -22.14
N SER A 199 14.19 1.19 -22.74
CA SER A 199 13.51 2.31 -22.06
C SER A 199 12.41 2.84 -22.97
N THR A 200 11.18 2.84 -22.44
CA THR A 200 10.02 3.34 -23.18
C THR A 200 9.51 4.60 -22.49
N PRO A 201 9.46 5.76 -23.21
CA PRO A 201 8.82 6.95 -22.68
C PRO A 201 7.35 6.64 -22.38
N ALA A 202 6.95 6.82 -21.14
CA ALA A 202 5.59 6.52 -20.70
C ALA A 202 5.26 7.39 -19.49
N ASN A 203 4.15 8.11 -19.59
CA ASN A 203 3.60 8.85 -18.44
C ASN A 203 2.85 7.87 -17.53
N VAL A 204 3.62 7.00 -16.87
CA VAL A 204 3.08 5.88 -16.08
C VAL A 204 3.43 6.00 -14.62
N SER A 205 2.54 5.49 -13.79
CA SER A 205 2.79 5.32 -12.36
C SER A 205 3.98 4.37 -12.15
N PRO A 206 4.78 4.61 -11.14
CA PRO A 206 6.00 3.83 -10.90
C PRO A 206 5.76 2.42 -10.35
N VAL A 207 4.55 1.91 -10.32
CA VAL A 207 4.22 0.59 -9.72
C VAL A 207 3.90 -0.43 -10.82
N PRO A 208 4.91 -1.00 -11.51
CA PRO A 208 4.67 -2.01 -12.53
C PRO A 208 4.30 -3.37 -11.90
N LEU A 209 3.50 -4.14 -12.64
CA LEU A 209 3.29 -5.56 -12.40
C LEU A 209 3.82 -6.34 -13.60
N VAL A 210 4.52 -7.43 -13.38
CA VAL A 210 4.89 -8.38 -14.44
C VAL A 210 4.12 -9.68 -14.27
N ALA A 211 3.46 -10.10 -15.33
CA ALA A 211 2.84 -11.41 -15.39
C ALA A 211 3.16 -12.04 -16.76
N GLY A 212 3.92 -13.13 -16.72
CA GLY A 212 4.44 -13.77 -17.93
C GLY A 212 5.38 -12.84 -18.71
N ASP A 213 5.04 -12.60 -19.96
CA ASP A 213 5.77 -11.74 -20.89
C ASP A 213 5.21 -10.31 -20.99
N THR A 214 4.34 -9.93 -20.08
CA THR A 214 3.64 -8.64 -20.13
C THR A 214 3.87 -7.83 -18.85
N VAL A 215 4.18 -6.54 -19.02
CA VAL A 215 4.29 -5.54 -17.97
C VAL A 215 3.03 -4.70 -17.97
N TYR A 216 2.31 -4.65 -16.87
CA TYR A 216 1.12 -3.81 -16.68
C TYR A 216 1.47 -2.63 -15.82
N VAL A 217 1.11 -1.43 -16.26
CA VAL A 217 1.46 -0.19 -15.57
C VAL A 217 0.28 0.77 -15.57
N PRO A 218 -0.11 1.31 -14.40
CA PRO A 218 -1.05 2.42 -14.35
C PRO A 218 -0.47 3.69 -14.96
N GLY A 219 -1.32 4.51 -15.56
CA GLY A 219 -0.96 5.87 -15.99
C GLY A 219 -1.02 6.86 -14.83
N LEU A 220 -0.14 7.86 -14.82
CA LEU A 220 -0.11 8.91 -13.79
C LEU A 220 -1.41 9.72 -13.72
N THR A 221 -2.05 9.95 -14.86
CA THR A 221 -3.31 10.69 -14.96
C THR A 221 -4.53 9.78 -15.14
N GLY A 222 -4.34 8.48 -15.00
CA GLY A 222 -5.32 7.42 -15.25
C GLY A 222 -4.94 6.58 -16.46
N GLY A 223 -5.75 5.55 -16.70
CA GLY A 223 -5.47 4.51 -17.68
C GLY A 223 -4.66 3.36 -17.15
N LEU A 224 -4.70 2.26 -17.89
CA LEU A 224 -3.88 1.07 -17.70
C LEU A 224 -3.21 0.73 -19.02
N PHE A 225 -1.95 0.40 -18.97
CA PHE A 225 -1.14 0.11 -20.16
C PHE A 225 -0.46 -1.25 -19.99
N ALA A 226 -0.33 -1.97 -21.09
CA ALA A 226 0.46 -3.19 -21.15
C ALA A 226 1.59 -3.04 -22.16
N PHE A 227 2.75 -3.50 -21.76
CA PHE A 227 3.96 -3.50 -22.57
C PHE A 227 4.52 -4.91 -22.68
N ASP A 228 5.18 -5.19 -23.78
CA ASP A 228 5.98 -6.39 -23.93
C ASP A 228 7.19 -6.33 -22.97
N ALA A 229 7.40 -7.37 -22.17
CA ALA A 229 8.46 -7.38 -21.18
C ALA A 229 9.87 -7.52 -21.78
N LEU A 230 9.98 -8.00 -23.03
CA LEU A 230 11.25 -8.16 -23.73
C LEU A 230 11.67 -6.90 -24.47
N SER A 231 10.73 -6.29 -25.21
CA SER A 231 11.01 -5.17 -26.10
C SER A 231 10.65 -3.81 -25.53
N GLY A 232 9.75 -3.75 -24.53
CA GLY A 232 9.18 -2.50 -24.03
C GLY A 232 8.14 -1.88 -24.97
N GLU A 233 7.74 -2.58 -26.04
CA GLU A 233 6.71 -2.12 -26.96
C GLU A 233 5.32 -2.19 -26.31
N ARG A 234 4.49 -1.17 -26.56
CA ARG A 234 3.14 -1.15 -26.00
C ARG A 234 2.23 -2.13 -26.71
N ARG A 235 1.71 -3.11 -25.98
CA ARG A 235 0.74 -4.11 -26.47
C ARG A 235 -0.67 -3.54 -26.57
N TRP A 236 -1.12 -2.85 -25.50
CA TRP A 236 -2.43 -2.20 -25.47
C TRP A 236 -2.48 -1.03 -24.45
N ALA A 237 -3.50 -0.21 -24.60
CA ALA A 237 -3.84 0.89 -23.68
C ALA A 237 -5.34 0.86 -23.39
N GLN A 238 -5.71 1.06 -22.13
CA GLN A 238 -7.09 1.25 -21.68
C GLN A 238 -7.19 2.56 -20.93
N GLU A 239 -7.58 3.63 -21.63
CA GLU A 239 -7.60 5.00 -21.11
C GLU A 239 -8.84 5.29 -20.24
N ALA A 240 -9.90 4.48 -20.35
CA ALA A 240 -11.16 4.69 -19.62
C ALA A 240 -11.10 4.30 -18.13
N VAL A 241 -9.93 3.89 -17.62
CA VAL A 241 -9.70 3.63 -16.20
C VAL A 241 -9.20 4.92 -15.55
N GLY A 242 -9.85 5.36 -14.48
CA GLY A 242 -9.39 6.52 -13.69
C GLY A 242 -8.03 6.32 -13.04
N PRO A 243 -7.57 7.28 -12.23
CA PRO A 243 -6.29 7.17 -11.52
C PRO A 243 -6.20 5.89 -10.68
N VAL A 244 -5.11 5.15 -10.82
CA VAL A 244 -4.85 3.89 -10.14
C VAL A 244 -3.67 4.08 -9.19
N ASP A 245 -3.92 3.98 -7.89
CA ASP A 245 -2.92 4.27 -6.85
C ASP A 245 -2.12 3.04 -6.41
N PHE A 246 -2.58 1.84 -6.78
CA PHE A 246 -1.98 0.57 -6.37
C PHE A 246 -1.59 -0.27 -7.58
N ALA A 247 -0.63 -1.17 -7.36
CA ALA A 247 -0.28 -2.16 -8.37
C ALA A 247 -1.51 -2.97 -8.77
N PRO A 248 -1.77 -3.14 -10.06
CA PRO A 248 -2.79 -4.08 -10.53
C PRO A 248 -2.39 -5.51 -10.17
N THR A 249 -3.32 -6.44 -10.25
CA THR A 249 -3.08 -7.87 -9.98
C THR A 249 -3.62 -8.71 -11.13
N VAL A 250 -2.84 -9.66 -11.62
CA VAL A 250 -3.29 -10.63 -12.64
C VAL A 250 -3.59 -11.98 -12.02
N HIS A 251 -4.77 -12.50 -12.30
CA HIS A 251 -5.17 -13.85 -11.91
C HIS A 251 -5.93 -14.54 -13.04
N ARG A 252 -5.43 -15.69 -13.51
CA ARG A 252 -6.04 -16.50 -14.56
C ARG A 252 -6.43 -15.71 -15.83
N GLY A 253 -5.52 -14.85 -16.29
CA GLY A 253 -5.74 -14.05 -17.50
C GLY A 253 -6.64 -12.83 -17.31
N THR A 254 -7.09 -12.53 -16.09
CA THR A 254 -7.83 -11.32 -15.75
C THR A 254 -6.95 -10.37 -14.95
N LEU A 255 -6.86 -9.12 -15.41
CA LEU A 255 -6.19 -8.01 -14.74
C LEU A 255 -7.20 -7.26 -13.87
N HIS A 256 -6.93 -7.18 -12.57
CA HIS A 256 -7.76 -6.44 -11.62
C HIS A 256 -7.03 -5.17 -11.19
N ALA A 257 -7.72 -4.05 -11.19
CA ALA A 257 -7.19 -2.77 -10.73
C ALA A 257 -8.26 -1.96 -9.99
N VAL A 258 -7.81 -1.04 -9.16
CA VAL A 258 -8.67 -0.07 -8.47
C VAL A 258 -8.34 1.32 -8.95
N SER A 259 -9.34 2.03 -9.47
CA SER A 259 -9.25 3.47 -9.66
C SER A 259 -9.98 4.19 -8.52
N ASN A 260 -9.34 5.21 -7.94
CA ASN A 260 -9.93 6.07 -6.94
C ASN A 260 -10.36 7.39 -7.57
N ASP A 261 -11.55 7.87 -7.20
CA ASP A 261 -12.06 9.17 -7.61
C ASP A 261 -11.76 10.20 -6.51
N PRO A 262 -10.83 11.13 -6.74
CA PRO A 262 -10.45 12.11 -5.72
C PRO A 262 -11.56 13.14 -5.44
N VAL A 263 -12.54 13.28 -6.34
CA VAL A 263 -13.63 14.26 -6.21
C VAL A 263 -14.76 13.70 -5.35
N THR A 264 -15.21 12.48 -5.65
CA THR A 264 -16.33 11.85 -4.93
C THR A 264 -15.86 11.04 -3.72
N GLY A 265 -14.57 10.73 -3.61
CA GLY A 265 -14.03 9.82 -2.60
C GLY A 265 -14.48 8.36 -2.80
N GLY A 266 -15.08 8.05 -3.94
CA GLY A 266 -15.44 6.71 -4.33
C GLY A 266 -14.30 6.00 -5.06
N SER A 267 -14.52 4.75 -5.40
CA SER A 267 -13.58 3.96 -6.19
C SER A 267 -14.30 2.97 -7.10
N THR A 268 -13.57 2.47 -8.09
CA THR A 268 -14.09 1.44 -8.98
C THR A 268 -13.07 0.30 -9.08
N VAL A 269 -13.54 -0.92 -8.87
CA VAL A 269 -12.79 -2.13 -9.20
C VAL A 269 -13.04 -2.44 -10.67
N HIS A 270 -11.97 -2.61 -11.42
CA HIS A 270 -11.98 -2.97 -12.82
C HIS A 270 -11.42 -4.37 -13.00
N ALA A 271 -12.06 -5.16 -13.84
CA ALA A 271 -11.50 -6.39 -14.37
C ALA A 271 -11.39 -6.29 -15.89
N LEU A 272 -10.20 -6.53 -16.39
CA LEU A 272 -9.87 -6.46 -17.80
C LEU A 272 -9.31 -7.80 -18.26
N ASP A 273 -9.54 -8.15 -19.51
CA ASP A 273 -8.77 -9.22 -20.15
C ASP A 273 -7.29 -8.81 -20.20
N ALA A 274 -6.43 -9.59 -19.58
CA ALA A 274 -5.03 -9.22 -19.43
C ALA A 274 -4.27 -9.16 -20.76
N GLY A 275 -4.66 -9.97 -21.75
CA GLY A 275 -4.01 -10.01 -23.07
C GLY A 275 -4.40 -8.84 -23.96
N THR A 276 -5.62 -8.33 -23.85
CA THR A 276 -6.18 -7.33 -24.79
C THR A 276 -6.52 -5.99 -24.15
N GLY A 277 -6.59 -5.90 -22.83
CA GLY A 277 -7.07 -4.72 -22.10
C GLY A 277 -8.59 -4.49 -22.20
N ARG A 278 -9.35 -5.42 -22.81
CA ARG A 278 -10.80 -5.30 -22.96
C ARG A 278 -11.48 -5.39 -21.60
N PRO A 279 -12.37 -4.44 -21.23
CA PRO A 279 -13.14 -4.51 -20.00
C PRO A 279 -14.02 -5.79 -19.96
N LEU A 280 -13.97 -6.50 -18.85
CA LEU A 280 -14.81 -7.65 -18.56
C LEU A 280 -15.97 -7.25 -17.64
N TRP A 281 -15.64 -6.64 -16.53
CA TRP A 281 -16.62 -6.09 -15.60
C TRP A 281 -16.03 -4.93 -14.79
N ARG A 282 -16.90 -4.13 -14.15
CA ARG A 282 -16.53 -3.08 -13.21
C ARG A 282 -17.52 -2.98 -12.06
N ARG A 283 -17.03 -2.61 -10.87
CA ARG A 283 -17.84 -2.43 -9.66
C ARG A 283 -17.48 -1.14 -8.95
N ALA A 284 -18.43 -0.22 -8.87
CA ALA A 284 -18.29 1.01 -8.11
C ALA A 284 -18.40 0.74 -6.60
N GLN A 285 -17.61 1.47 -5.81
CA GLN A 285 -17.58 1.45 -4.37
C GLN A 285 -17.74 2.87 -3.82
N ARG A 286 -18.38 3.01 -2.67
CA ARG A 286 -18.69 4.34 -2.08
C ARG A 286 -17.47 5.02 -1.44
N HIS A 287 -16.46 4.25 -1.06
CA HIS A 287 -15.27 4.73 -0.36
C HIS A 287 -14.03 4.37 -1.18
N SER A 288 -12.98 5.15 -0.97
CA SER A 288 -11.67 4.80 -1.51
C SER A 288 -11.25 3.41 -1.01
N LEU A 289 -10.69 2.63 -1.92
CA LEU A 289 -10.16 1.30 -1.64
C LEU A 289 -8.64 1.38 -1.44
N GLY A 290 -8.12 0.45 -0.67
CA GLY A 290 -6.71 0.11 -0.61
C GLY A 290 -6.34 -0.95 -1.65
N GLU A 291 -5.32 -1.73 -1.32
CA GLU A 291 -4.86 -2.85 -2.14
C GLU A 291 -5.93 -3.95 -2.25
N LEU A 292 -5.98 -4.59 -3.41
CA LEU A 292 -6.77 -5.81 -3.62
C LEU A 292 -5.95 -7.03 -3.23
N ALA A 293 -6.61 -8.01 -2.63
CA ALA A 293 -6.08 -9.36 -2.52
C ALA A 293 -6.83 -10.28 -3.49
N VAL A 294 -6.09 -10.99 -4.35
CA VAL A 294 -6.69 -11.89 -5.33
C VAL A 294 -6.08 -13.28 -5.19
N ALA A 295 -6.93 -14.27 -4.90
CA ALA A 295 -6.54 -15.67 -4.82
C ALA A 295 -7.76 -16.58 -5.11
N ASP A 296 -7.52 -17.76 -5.63
CA ASP A 296 -8.52 -18.82 -5.84
C ASP A 296 -9.81 -18.33 -6.53
N GLY A 297 -9.67 -17.45 -7.53
CA GLY A 297 -10.78 -16.88 -8.27
C GLY A 297 -11.65 -15.91 -7.46
N THR A 298 -11.11 -15.36 -6.36
CA THR A 298 -11.77 -14.40 -5.49
C THR A 298 -10.97 -13.11 -5.42
N VAL A 299 -11.65 -11.96 -5.60
CA VAL A 299 -11.11 -10.63 -5.40
C VAL A 299 -11.64 -10.09 -4.07
N CYS A 300 -10.78 -9.86 -3.11
CA CYS A 300 -11.12 -9.29 -1.82
C CYS A 300 -10.73 -7.82 -1.76
N LEU A 301 -11.65 -7.00 -1.25
CA LEU A 301 -11.48 -5.56 -1.11
C LEU A 301 -12.07 -5.07 0.21
N LEU A 302 -11.45 -4.07 0.82
CA LEU A 302 -11.97 -3.40 2.00
C LEU A 302 -12.45 -1.99 1.64
N SER A 303 -13.75 -1.76 1.78
CA SER A 303 -14.41 -0.47 1.53
C SER A 303 -15.04 0.05 2.83
N GLY A 304 -14.44 1.05 3.45
CA GLY A 304 -14.83 1.43 4.80
C GLY A 304 -14.61 0.25 5.76
N THR A 305 -15.66 -0.20 6.44
CA THR A 305 -15.62 -1.39 7.33
C THR A 305 -16.07 -2.69 6.65
N ALA A 306 -16.45 -2.65 5.38
CA ALA A 306 -16.94 -3.81 4.66
C ALA A 306 -15.81 -4.49 3.90
N LEU A 307 -15.41 -5.68 4.33
CA LEU A 307 -14.59 -6.61 3.57
C LEU A 307 -15.50 -7.40 2.64
N THR A 308 -15.36 -7.19 1.35
CA THR A 308 -16.19 -7.83 0.32
C THR A 308 -15.34 -8.74 -0.54
N ALA A 309 -15.83 -9.94 -0.80
CA ALA A 309 -15.27 -10.86 -1.78
C ALA A 309 -16.14 -10.89 -3.03
N LEU A 310 -15.50 -10.71 -4.17
CA LEU A 310 -16.12 -10.79 -5.48
C LEU A 310 -15.61 -12.03 -6.22
N ASP A 311 -16.44 -12.59 -7.06
CA ASP A 311 -16.00 -13.55 -8.08
C ASP A 311 -15.09 -12.82 -9.09
N SER A 312 -13.88 -13.35 -9.33
CA SER A 312 -12.90 -12.68 -10.19
C SER A 312 -13.31 -12.63 -11.67
N GLY A 313 -14.15 -13.55 -12.12
CA GLY A 313 -14.59 -13.63 -13.51
C GLY A 313 -15.83 -12.79 -13.80
N THR A 314 -16.77 -12.69 -12.84
CA THR A 314 -18.07 -12.00 -13.05
C THR A 314 -18.20 -10.68 -12.28
N GLY A 315 -17.41 -10.48 -11.23
CA GLY A 315 -17.55 -9.34 -10.31
C GLY A 315 -18.74 -9.47 -9.35
N ASP A 316 -19.42 -10.62 -9.30
CA ASP A 316 -20.52 -10.84 -8.37
C ASP A 316 -20.04 -11.01 -6.95
N THR A 317 -20.81 -10.48 -6.00
CA THR A 317 -20.47 -10.60 -4.59
C THR A 317 -20.66 -12.04 -4.12
N ARG A 318 -19.60 -12.67 -3.63
CA ARG A 318 -19.63 -13.99 -3.00
C ARG A 318 -20.05 -13.89 -1.53
N TRP A 319 -19.43 -12.97 -0.80
CA TRP A 319 -19.73 -12.68 0.61
C TRP A 319 -19.28 -11.28 1.01
N THR A 320 -19.79 -10.81 2.14
CA THR A 320 -19.36 -9.59 2.81
C THR A 320 -19.23 -9.82 4.30
N ALA A 321 -18.14 -9.35 4.90
CA ALA A 321 -17.87 -9.39 6.33
C ALA A 321 -17.56 -7.98 6.85
N THR A 322 -17.69 -7.77 8.16
CA THR A 322 -17.36 -6.51 8.79
C THR A 322 -15.99 -6.59 9.46
N VAL A 323 -15.11 -5.66 9.10
CA VAL A 323 -13.82 -5.44 9.76
C VAL A 323 -13.95 -4.18 10.60
N PRO A 324 -13.85 -4.29 11.93
CA PRO A 324 -13.90 -3.10 12.78
C PRO A 324 -12.62 -2.27 12.56
N MET A 325 -12.79 -1.13 11.89
CA MET A 325 -11.70 -0.17 11.65
C MET A 325 -11.53 0.74 12.86
N GLY A 326 -10.28 1.14 13.14
CA GLY A 326 -9.99 2.23 14.06
C GLY A 326 -10.44 3.60 13.51
N LEU A 327 -10.19 4.67 14.24
CA LEU A 327 -10.66 6.03 13.94
C LEU A 327 -9.98 6.70 12.75
N GLY A 328 -9.04 6.06 12.06
CA GLY A 328 -8.27 6.63 10.95
C GLY A 328 -8.84 6.33 9.57
N ARG A 329 -8.78 7.30 8.65
CA ARG A 329 -9.11 7.15 7.22
C ARG A 329 -7.90 6.65 6.41
N GLY A 330 -7.20 5.62 6.89
CA GLY A 330 -6.03 5.10 6.20
C GLY A 330 -6.34 4.02 5.18
N MET A 331 -5.49 3.89 4.18
CA MET A 331 -5.54 2.81 3.21
C MET A 331 -5.18 1.49 3.89
N SER A 332 -5.97 0.45 3.66
CA SER A 332 -5.71 -0.89 4.16
C SER A 332 -4.79 -1.65 3.19
N SER A 333 -3.94 -2.51 3.74
CA SER A 333 -3.22 -3.52 2.97
C SER A 333 -3.96 -4.85 3.04
N ALA A 334 -3.95 -5.58 1.94
CA ALA A 334 -4.57 -6.89 1.86
C ALA A 334 -3.63 -7.91 1.22
N ALA A 335 -3.66 -9.13 1.71
CA ALA A 335 -2.95 -10.27 1.14
C ALA A 335 -3.83 -11.52 1.22
N ALA A 336 -3.71 -12.43 0.27
CA ALA A 336 -4.44 -13.69 0.30
C ALA A 336 -3.53 -14.86 -0.03
N ALA A 337 -3.54 -15.88 0.82
CA ALA A 337 -2.81 -17.13 0.62
C ALA A 337 -3.38 -18.22 1.53
N GLY A 338 -3.20 -19.50 1.16
CA GLY A 338 -3.55 -20.63 2.00
C GLY A 338 -5.03 -20.69 2.40
N GLY A 339 -5.94 -20.27 1.53
CA GLY A 339 -7.37 -20.23 1.80
C GLY A 339 -7.83 -19.13 2.77
N ALA A 340 -6.97 -18.17 3.10
CA ALA A 340 -7.29 -17.04 3.94
C ALA A 340 -7.04 -15.69 3.22
N VAL A 341 -7.81 -14.68 3.60
CA VAL A 341 -7.54 -13.28 3.28
C VAL A 341 -7.16 -12.56 4.57
N TYR A 342 -6.05 -11.84 4.51
CA TYR A 342 -5.49 -11.05 5.59
C TYR A 342 -5.70 -9.58 5.28
N VAL A 343 -6.20 -8.82 6.26
CA VAL A 343 -6.47 -7.39 6.12
C VAL A 343 -5.79 -6.65 7.25
N GLY A 344 -4.85 -5.80 6.88
CA GLY A 344 -4.18 -4.88 7.80
C GLY A 344 -4.87 -3.52 7.80
N THR A 345 -5.12 -2.96 8.96
CA THR A 345 -5.71 -1.64 9.13
C THR A 345 -4.66 -0.63 9.58
N ASN A 346 -4.89 0.66 9.34
CA ASN A 346 -3.95 1.73 9.66
C ASN A 346 -3.69 1.94 11.17
N ASP A 347 -4.48 1.30 12.04
CA ASP A 347 -4.29 1.26 13.49
C ASP A 347 -3.54 0.00 13.97
N ASP A 348 -2.74 -0.59 13.09
CA ASP A 348 -1.91 -1.77 13.34
C ASP A 348 -2.67 -3.05 13.70
N ARG A 349 -3.98 -3.13 13.41
CA ARG A 349 -4.73 -4.38 13.57
C ARG A 349 -4.60 -5.26 12.33
N LEU A 350 -4.67 -6.55 12.54
CA LEU A 350 -4.66 -7.56 11.48
C LEU A 350 -5.82 -8.53 11.67
N PHE A 351 -6.53 -8.79 10.60
CA PHE A 351 -7.67 -9.70 10.57
C PHE A 351 -7.41 -10.82 9.56
N ALA A 352 -7.70 -12.04 9.93
CA ALA A 352 -7.66 -13.18 9.03
C ALA A 352 -9.07 -13.75 8.86
N HIS A 353 -9.54 -13.77 7.63
CA HIS A 353 -10.84 -14.32 7.26
C HIS A 353 -10.65 -15.51 6.32
N ASP A 354 -11.56 -16.46 6.42
CA ASP A 354 -11.67 -17.55 5.45
C ASP A 354 -12.00 -16.97 4.07
N LEU A 355 -11.22 -17.32 3.07
CA LEU A 355 -11.33 -16.75 1.72
C LEU A 355 -12.64 -17.17 1.02
N ALA A 356 -13.15 -18.37 1.31
CA ALA A 356 -14.36 -18.88 0.66
C ALA A 356 -15.65 -18.37 1.29
N THR A 357 -15.66 -18.15 2.62
CA THR A 357 -16.89 -17.89 3.38
C THR A 357 -16.94 -16.51 4.05
N GLY A 358 -15.81 -15.83 4.16
CA GLY A 358 -15.68 -14.55 4.89
C GLY A 358 -15.70 -14.71 6.42
N ARG A 359 -15.73 -15.92 6.95
CA ARG A 359 -15.74 -16.15 8.40
C ARG A 359 -14.42 -15.69 9.00
N LEU A 360 -14.47 -14.88 10.06
CA LEU A 360 -13.30 -14.48 10.81
C LEU A 360 -12.66 -15.68 11.51
N HIS A 361 -11.38 -15.94 11.22
CA HIS A 361 -10.58 -16.96 11.88
C HIS A 361 -9.96 -16.45 13.16
N TRP A 362 -9.28 -15.31 13.07
CA TRP A 362 -8.64 -14.65 14.20
C TRP A 362 -8.39 -13.17 13.87
N ARG A 363 -8.09 -12.40 14.90
CA ARG A 363 -7.62 -11.03 14.80
C ARG A 363 -6.41 -10.84 15.69
N ASP A 364 -5.49 -9.98 15.29
CA ASP A 364 -4.37 -9.55 16.12
C ASP A 364 -4.49 -8.04 16.35
N GLU A 365 -4.47 -7.67 17.62
CA GLU A 365 -4.57 -6.29 18.06
C GLU A 365 -3.26 -5.90 18.73
N PRO A 366 -2.68 -4.73 18.44
CA PRO A 366 -1.48 -4.28 19.12
C PRO A 366 -1.76 -4.04 20.59
N ASP A 367 -0.78 -4.31 21.45
CA ASP A 367 -0.90 -4.10 22.92
C ASP A 367 -1.14 -2.62 23.27
N ARG A 368 -0.77 -1.69 22.37
CA ARG A 368 -1.06 -0.25 22.46
C ARG A 368 -1.42 0.26 21.07
N LEU A 369 -2.59 0.87 20.94
CA LEU A 369 -2.93 1.63 19.75
C LEU A 369 -2.06 2.88 19.72
N SER A 370 -1.30 3.07 18.65
CA SER A 370 -0.54 4.31 18.45
C SER A 370 -1.52 5.44 18.15
N ALA A 371 -1.43 6.55 18.88
CA ALA A 371 -2.23 7.74 18.61
C ALA A 371 -1.82 8.46 17.31
N ASP A 372 -0.63 8.16 16.78
CA ASP A 372 -0.03 8.78 15.59
C ASP A 372 -0.24 7.95 14.32
N THR A 373 -1.42 7.35 14.15
CA THR A 373 -1.70 6.37 13.08
C THR A 373 -2.05 6.99 11.72
N GLU A 374 -1.96 8.30 11.57
CA GLU A 374 -2.55 9.01 10.42
C GLU A 374 -1.97 8.59 9.05
N TYR A 375 -0.78 7.96 8.99
CA TYR A 375 -0.13 7.60 7.72
C TYR A 375 0.67 6.28 7.72
N ALA A 376 0.54 5.44 8.72
CA ALA A 376 1.31 4.19 8.75
C ALA A 376 0.64 3.12 7.88
N ARG A 377 1.19 2.84 6.72
CA ARG A 377 0.81 1.65 5.95
C ARG A 377 1.45 0.42 6.59
N ILE A 378 0.64 -0.58 6.88
CA ILE A 378 1.13 -1.92 7.19
C ILE A 378 1.47 -2.61 5.88
N ALA A 379 2.70 -3.10 5.73
CA ALA A 379 3.03 -3.99 4.64
C ALA A 379 2.68 -5.43 5.02
N LEU A 380 2.02 -6.14 4.13
CA LEU A 380 1.65 -7.54 4.29
C LEU A 380 2.29 -8.40 3.21
N ALA A 381 2.77 -9.57 3.61
CA ALA A 381 3.13 -10.64 2.70
C ALA A 381 2.58 -11.96 3.24
N ALA A 382 1.94 -12.76 2.41
CA ALA A 382 1.35 -14.01 2.82
C ALA A 382 1.90 -15.18 2.01
N VAL A 383 2.15 -16.31 2.67
CA VAL A 383 2.59 -17.56 2.05
C VAL A 383 1.94 -18.74 2.75
N GLY A 384 1.19 -19.57 1.99
CA GLY A 384 0.39 -20.60 2.60
C GLY A 384 -0.50 -20.03 3.72
N PRO A 385 -0.60 -20.68 4.88
CA PRO A 385 -1.41 -20.21 6.01
C PRO A 385 -0.68 -19.23 6.93
N ALA A 386 0.47 -18.67 6.51
CA ALA A 386 1.22 -17.68 7.27
C ALA A 386 1.13 -16.29 6.63
N VAL A 387 1.14 -15.25 7.48
CA VAL A 387 1.23 -13.86 7.07
C VAL A 387 2.34 -13.16 7.84
N PHE A 388 3.09 -12.36 7.11
CA PHE A 388 4.09 -11.45 7.65
C PHE A 388 3.51 -10.05 7.64
N ARG A 389 3.65 -9.36 8.76
CA ARG A 389 3.25 -7.97 8.94
C ARG A 389 4.47 -7.13 9.27
N SER A 390 4.64 -6.04 8.55
CA SER A 390 5.64 -5.01 8.86
C SER A 390 4.91 -3.71 9.15
N GLY A 391 5.09 -3.17 10.34
CA GLY A 391 4.48 -1.95 10.83
C GLY A 391 5.47 -1.13 11.66
N ARG A 392 5.02 -0.03 12.25
CA ARG A 392 5.88 0.86 13.08
C ARG A 392 6.45 0.15 14.31
N THR A 393 5.72 -0.80 14.87
CA THR A 393 6.10 -1.51 16.09
C THR A 393 7.03 -2.70 15.86
N GLY A 394 7.33 -3.01 14.61
CA GLY A 394 8.19 -4.12 14.24
C GLY A 394 7.64 -5.00 13.13
N ILE A 395 8.28 -6.15 12.98
CA ILE A 395 7.92 -7.17 12.01
C ILE A 395 7.42 -8.39 12.79
N GLN A 396 6.35 -8.99 12.29
CA GLN A 396 5.74 -10.16 12.93
C GLN A 396 5.37 -11.21 11.87
N ALA A 397 5.50 -12.48 12.26
CA ALA A 397 4.94 -13.60 11.54
C ALA A 397 3.81 -14.22 12.36
N LEU A 398 2.67 -14.42 11.72
CA LEU A 398 1.46 -15.00 12.33
C LEU A 398 0.92 -16.13 11.44
N GLY A 399 0.18 -17.04 12.03
CA GLY A 399 -0.37 -18.19 11.33
C GLY A 399 0.47 -19.44 11.51
N THR A 400 0.51 -20.28 10.50
CA THR A 400 1.30 -21.52 10.48
C THR A 400 2.20 -21.52 9.26
N LEU A 401 3.50 -21.61 9.45
CA LEU A 401 4.44 -21.70 8.33
C LEU A 401 4.26 -23.04 7.61
N PRO A 402 4.33 -23.05 6.27
CA PRO A 402 4.39 -24.32 5.53
C PRO A 402 5.58 -25.16 5.97
N ALA A 403 5.44 -26.49 5.89
CA ALA A 403 6.57 -27.38 6.08
C ALA A 403 7.71 -27.04 5.11
N ALA A 404 8.93 -27.31 5.54
CA ALA A 404 10.15 -27.03 4.74
C ALA A 404 10.24 -27.91 3.52
#